data_0191cd61e43937b071e10340808b43ea
#
_entry.id   0191cd61e43937b071e10340808b43ea
#
_cell.length_a   1.000
_cell.length_b   1.000
_cell.length_c   1.000
_cell.angle_alpha   90.00
_cell.angle_beta   90.00
_cell.angle_gamma   90.00
#
_symmetry.space_group_name_H-M   'P 1'
#
loop_
_entity.id
_entity.type
_entity.pdbx_description
1 polymer ?
#
loop_
_entity_poly.entity_id
_entity_poly.type
_entity_poly.pdbx_seq_one_letter_code
_entity_poly.pdbx_strand_id
1 'polypeptide(L)'
;MIKKLGIFLVISITLSSCATLLNRKKTILKISSDTESKIVFNKDTIFTNQKQSTIRPLRSKKTIKISVLKDSLKQDFYLKPKLSSILWLNAYTFGSGMLIDLQSNKRFTYKHNLHFVTDSISQKIVISHKKVALLPKNKFFLFTTPLLTFDFFSIPILSLGLEYFIKDNLSLSAAYGVQVRAINYKQPNVLYLKDKATTYRLESKWYNGINLSKNAHLNEYIALEFREIRSQYNDHINYSERNNSNRNNYIIDDFATIKRVAVLNLKYGILVPLGNRIYFDFYSGFGIRIKRFDYLNLEYNKTIHQIYDEDDLFPSFPLRGIKDYRKKTLLNYSLGFKFGIKL
;
A
#
# COMPACT_ATOMS: atom_id res chain seq x y z
N MET A 1 27.99 11.93 -20.79
CA MET A 1 26.91 12.94 -20.66
C MET A 1 25.60 12.31 -20.22
N ILE A 2 25.11 11.26 -20.84
CA ILE A 2 23.81 10.58 -20.53
C ILE A 2 23.70 10.12 -19.06
N LYS A 3 24.76 9.53 -18.46
CA LYS A 3 24.75 9.11 -17.05
C LYS A 3 24.53 10.29 -16.06
N LYS A 4 25.17 11.44 -16.32
CA LYS A 4 24.99 12.63 -15.48
C LYS A 4 23.57 13.24 -15.61
N LEU A 5 23.00 13.19 -16.82
CA LEU A 5 21.62 13.63 -17.07
C LEU A 5 20.59 12.71 -16.35
N GLY A 6 20.83 11.39 -16.38
CA GLY A 6 19.98 10.43 -15.65
C GLY A 6 20.00 10.63 -14.13
N ILE A 7 21.18 10.87 -13.55
CA ILE A 7 21.31 11.15 -12.12
C ILE A 7 20.60 12.47 -11.76
N PHE A 8 20.76 13.53 -12.57
CA PHE A 8 20.07 14.79 -12.37
C PHE A 8 18.54 14.66 -12.45
N LEU A 9 18.03 13.86 -13.39
CA LEU A 9 16.62 13.58 -13.53
C LEU A 9 16.06 12.81 -12.30
N VAL A 10 16.78 11.80 -11.82
CA VAL A 10 16.40 11.04 -10.61
C VAL A 10 16.39 11.95 -9.38
N ILE A 11 17.41 12.80 -9.19
CA ILE A 11 17.46 13.77 -8.09
C ILE A 11 16.30 14.77 -8.20
N SER A 12 15.97 15.26 -9.39
CA SER A 12 14.84 16.17 -9.60
C SER A 12 13.49 15.54 -9.26
N ILE A 13 13.30 14.26 -9.57
CA ILE A 13 12.08 13.51 -9.24
C ILE A 13 12.01 13.26 -7.73
N THR A 14 13.11 12.91 -7.07
CA THR A 14 13.14 12.68 -5.61
C THR A 14 12.97 13.94 -4.79
N LEU A 15 13.35 15.10 -5.33
CA LEU A 15 13.14 16.40 -4.70
C LEU A 15 11.74 16.97 -4.95
N SER A 16 10.96 16.38 -5.87
CA SER A 16 9.60 16.83 -6.11
C SER A 16 8.67 16.44 -4.96
N SER A 17 7.97 17.42 -4.41
CA SER A 17 7.03 17.25 -3.31
C SER A 17 5.68 16.76 -3.84
N CYS A 18 5.20 15.62 -3.32
CA CYS A 18 3.97 14.98 -3.78
C CYS A 18 2.73 15.85 -3.59
N ALA A 19 2.57 16.51 -2.43
CA ALA A 19 1.38 17.31 -2.20
C ALA A 19 1.41 18.63 -2.99
N THR A 20 2.57 19.23 -3.20
CA THR A 20 2.71 20.45 -4.01
C THR A 20 2.44 20.19 -5.49
N LEU A 21 2.84 19.04 -6.02
CA LEU A 21 2.63 18.68 -7.42
C LEU A 21 1.19 18.16 -7.67
N LEU A 22 0.72 17.23 -6.86
CA LEU A 22 -0.53 16.50 -7.11
C LEU A 22 -1.76 17.23 -6.61
N ASN A 23 -1.63 18.05 -5.57
CA ASN A 23 -2.78 18.79 -5.05
C ASN A 23 -3.02 20.08 -5.85
N ARG A 24 -4.26 20.27 -6.29
CA ARG A 24 -4.72 21.54 -6.85
C ARG A 24 -4.82 22.61 -5.75
N LYS A 25 -4.80 23.90 -6.11
CA LYS A 25 -4.99 25.03 -5.16
C LYS A 25 -6.31 24.96 -4.39
N LYS A 26 -7.37 24.42 -5.00
CA LYS A 26 -8.70 24.22 -4.41
C LYS A 26 -8.89 22.74 -4.10
N THR A 27 -9.53 22.41 -2.98
CA THR A 27 -9.99 21.05 -2.68
C THR A 27 -11.46 20.89 -3.09
N ILE A 28 -11.89 19.68 -3.35
CA ILE A 28 -13.26 19.35 -3.71
C ILE A 28 -13.95 18.79 -2.48
N LEU A 29 -15.02 19.44 -2.03
CA LEU A 29 -15.91 18.94 -0.99
C LEU A 29 -17.23 18.54 -1.63
N LYS A 30 -17.59 17.29 -1.44
CA LYS A 30 -18.88 16.76 -1.88
C LYS A 30 -19.83 16.82 -0.70
N ILE A 31 -20.98 17.42 -0.93
CA ILE A 31 -21.99 17.65 0.09
C ILE A 31 -23.29 17.00 -0.37
N SER A 32 -23.90 16.26 0.53
CA SER A 32 -25.21 15.64 0.31
C SER A 32 -26.09 15.85 1.55
N SER A 33 -27.39 15.79 1.36
CA SER A 33 -28.39 15.85 2.41
C SER A 33 -29.45 14.79 2.17
N ASP A 34 -30.09 14.34 3.23
CA ASP A 34 -31.22 13.40 3.18
C ASP A 34 -32.47 14.01 2.53
N THR A 35 -32.67 15.32 2.67
CA THR A 35 -33.75 16.08 2.06
C THR A 35 -33.18 17.29 1.35
N GLU A 36 -34.06 18.06 0.68
CA GLU A 36 -33.69 19.32 0.05
C GLU A 36 -33.09 20.29 1.07
N SER A 37 -31.93 20.87 0.73
CA SER A 37 -31.21 21.79 1.60
C SER A 37 -30.49 22.86 0.79
N LYS A 38 -30.41 24.05 1.34
CA LYS A 38 -29.66 25.18 0.81
C LYS A 38 -28.35 25.32 1.55
N ILE A 39 -27.25 25.27 0.81
CA ILE A 39 -25.89 25.37 1.38
C ILE A 39 -25.31 26.70 0.96
N VAL A 40 -24.89 27.48 1.95
CA VAL A 40 -24.23 28.77 1.75
C VAL A 40 -22.75 28.62 2.09
N PHE A 41 -21.90 28.88 1.10
CA PHE A 41 -20.45 28.89 1.27
C PHE A 41 -19.89 30.16 0.65
N ASN A 42 -19.22 31.00 1.44
CA ASN A 42 -18.83 32.37 1.13
C ASN A 42 -20.08 33.19 0.72
N LYS A 43 -20.13 33.63 -0.55
CA LYS A 43 -21.27 34.35 -1.15
C LYS A 43 -22.13 33.46 -2.05
N ASP A 44 -21.68 32.23 -2.29
CA ASP A 44 -22.36 31.29 -3.18
C ASP A 44 -23.40 30.48 -2.41
N THR A 45 -24.56 30.33 -3.04
CA THR A 45 -25.65 29.49 -2.54
C THR A 45 -25.84 28.32 -3.48
N ILE A 46 -25.84 27.11 -2.97
CA ILE A 46 -25.98 25.87 -3.72
C ILE A 46 -27.16 25.08 -3.13
N PHE A 47 -28.03 24.59 -3.99
CA PHE A 47 -29.13 23.72 -3.60
C PHE A 47 -28.71 22.26 -3.70
N THR A 48 -29.01 21.47 -2.67
CA THR A 48 -28.86 20.02 -2.68
C THR A 48 -30.23 19.40 -2.60
N ASN A 49 -30.62 18.73 -3.68
CA ASN A 49 -31.90 18.00 -3.71
C ASN A 49 -31.57 16.50 -3.78
N GLN A 50 -31.34 15.84 -2.64
CA GLN A 50 -30.91 14.44 -2.49
C GLN A 50 -29.70 14.03 -3.37
N LYS A 51 -29.25 14.94 -4.25
CA LYS A 51 -28.07 14.78 -5.10
C LYS A 51 -26.84 15.38 -4.45
N GLN A 52 -25.70 14.87 -4.84
CA GLN A 52 -24.41 15.34 -4.35
C GLN A 52 -24.04 16.67 -5.00
N SER A 53 -23.91 17.72 -4.21
CA SER A 53 -23.40 19.02 -4.63
C SER A 53 -21.91 19.16 -4.30
N THR A 54 -21.24 20.08 -4.99
CA THR A 54 -19.78 20.22 -4.86
C THR A 54 -19.40 21.68 -4.58
N ILE A 55 -18.62 21.91 -3.52
CA ILE A 55 -17.94 23.19 -3.28
C ILE A 55 -16.43 23.04 -3.42
N ARG A 56 -15.74 24.13 -3.77
CA ARG A 56 -14.30 24.12 -4.05
C ARG A 56 -13.54 25.18 -3.23
N PRO A 57 -13.40 25.00 -1.90
CA PRO A 57 -12.65 25.93 -1.09
C PRO A 57 -11.15 25.91 -1.41
N LEU A 58 -10.49 27.04 -1.18
CA LEU A 58 -9.02 27.13 -1.23
C LEU A 58 -8.41 26.30 -0.10
N ARG A 59 -7.34 25.61 -0.41
CA ARG A 59 -6.56 24.90 0.59
C ARG A 59 -5.83 25.91 1.49
N SER A 60 -6.07 25.85 2.77
CA SER A 60 -5.44 26.73 3.73
C SER A 60 -5.41 26.14 5.14
N LYS A 61 -4.62 26.74 6.02
CA LYS A 61 -4.59 26.44 7.46
C LYS A 61 -5.85 26.96 8.18
N LYS A 62 -6.67 27.80 7.52
CA LYS A 62 -7.83 28.45 8.12
C LYS A 62 -9.05 27.53 8.15
N THR A 63 -9.84 27.63 9.19
CA THR A 63 -11.16 27.01 9.30
C THR A 63 -12.11 27.67 8.29
N ILE A 64 -12.94 26.87 7.63
CA ILE A 64 -13.98 27.37 6.73
C ILE A 64 -15.36 27.20 7.35
N LYS A 65 -16.23 28.16 7.12
CA LYS A 65 -17.63 28.17 7.56
C LYS A 65 -18.53 27.71 6.42
N ILE A 66 -19.43 26.81 6.69
CA ILE A 66 -20.51 26.37 5.79
C ILE A 66 -21.81 26.50 6.56
N SER A 67 -22.77 27.24 6.02
CA SER A 67 -24.11 27.35 6.59
C SER A 67 -25.06 26.45 5.80
N VAL A 68 -25.80 25.61 6.50
CA VAL A 68 -26.80 24.71 5.93
C VAL A 68 -28.16 25.19 6.40
N LEU A 69 -29.04 25.45 5.43
CA LEU A 69 -30.45 25.80 5.66
C LEU A 69 -31.30 24.63 5.16
N LYS A 70 -32.14 24.14 6.05
CA LYS A 70 -33.04 23.03 5.75
C LYS A 70 -34.36 23.32 6.45
N ASP A 71 -35.42 23.42 5.66
CA ASP A 71 -36.72 23.91 6.13
C ASP A 71 -36.55 25.26 6.84
N SER A 72 -37.00 25.37 8.08
CA SER A 72 -36.82 26.57 8.92
C SER A 72 -35.55 26.58 9.75
N LEU A 73 -34.71 25.50 9.65
CA LEU A 73 -33.50 25.36 10.44
C LEU A 73 -32.30 25.91 9.71
N LYS A 74 -31.50 26.72 10.42
CA LYS A 74 -30.20 27.19 9.94
C LYS A 74 -29.15 26.75 10.92
N GLN A 75 -28.11 26.07 10.41
CA GLN A 75 -26.99 25.57 11.19
C GLN A 75 -25.66 25.93 10.55
N ASP A 76 -24.73 26.47 11.33
CA ASP A 76 -23.36 26.79 10.87
C ASP A 76 -22.39 25.68 11.25
N PHE A 77 -21.59 25.26 10.28
CA PHE A 77 -20.56 24.24 10.46
C PHE A 77 -19.17 24.81 10.19
N TYR A 78 -18.27 24.59 11.11
CA TYR A 78 -16.89 25.04 11.04
C TYR A 78 -15.98 23.84 10.73
N LEU A 79 -15.46 23.79 9.50
CA LEU A 79 -14.58 22.71 9.06
C LEU A 79 -13.13 23.08 9.31
N LYS A 80 -12.50 22.38 10.25
CA LYS A 80 -11.06 22.51 10.51
C LYS A 80 -10.25 21.90 9.37
N PRO A 81 -9.12 22.51 8.98
CA PRO A 81 -8.21 21.93 8.00
C PRO A 81 -7.57 20.65 8.54
N LYS A 82 -7.27 19.72 7.62
CA LYS A 82 -6.52 18.49 7.88
C LYS A 82 -5.35 18.39 6.91
N LEU A 83 -4.35 17.62 7.23
CA LEU A 83 -3.30 17.28 6.28
C LEU A 83 -3.86 16.40 5.17
N SER A 84 -3.47 16.69 3.94
CA SER A 84 -3.83 15.88 2.78
C SER A 84 -3.16 14.51 2.86
N SER A 85 -3.89 13.44 2.53
CA SER A 85 -3.33 12.09 2.49
C SER A 85 -2.19 11.96 1.47
N ILE A 86 -2.16 12.79 0.43
CA ILE A 86 -1.08 12.84 -0.56
C ILE A 86 0.26 13.23 0.08
N LEU A 87 0.25 13.97 1.19
CA LEU A 87 1.47 14.30 1.93
C LEU A 87 2.25 13.04 2.35
N TRP A 88 1.54 11.94 2.67
CA TRP A 88 2.16 10.68 3.10
C TRP A 88 2.86 9.94 1.98
N LEU A 89 2.60 10.28 0.70
CA LEU A 89 3.36 9.72 -0.42
C LEU A 89 4.84 10.16 -0.38
N ASN A 90 5.16 11.23 0.35
CA ASN A 90 6.55 11.62 0.57
C ASN A 90 7.36 10.59 1.37
N ALA A 91 6.72 9.62 2.01
CA ALA A 91 7.42 8.49 2.64
C ALA A 91 8.23 7.67 1.61
N TYR A 92 7.78 7.60 0.34
CA TYR A 92 8.51 6.94 -0.74
C TYR A 92 9.79 7.69 -1.15
N THR A 93 9.90 8.99 -0.85
CA THR A 93 11.08 9.82 -1.10
C THR A 93 11.92 10.00 0.16
N PHE A 94 11.86 9.05 1.10
CA PHE A 94 12.52 9.12 2.41
C PHE A 94 12.23 10.44 3.17
N GLY A 95 11.07 11.05 2.91
CA GLY A 95 10.61 12.26 3.59
C GLY A 95 11.17 13.58 3.04
N SER A 96 12.10 13.57 2.08
CA SER A 96 12.70 14.81 1.53
C SER A 96 11.65 15.75 0.94
N GLY A 97 10.65 15.25 0.23
CA GLY A 97 9.53 16.03 -0.30
C GLY A 97 8.63 16.64 0.78
N MET A 98 8.66 16.12 2.00
CA MET A 98 7.85 16.63 3.09
C MET A 98 8.29 18.05 3.52
N LEU A 99 9.58 18.33 3.50
CA LEU A 99 10.13 19.67 3.85
C LEU A 99 9.58 20.75 2.92
N ILE A 100 9.48 20.45 1.62
CA ILE A 100 8.90 21.36 0.61
C ILE A 100 7.40 21.53 0.84
N ASP A 101 6.69 20.43 1.10
CA ASP A 101 5.25 20.47 1.36
C ASP A 101 4.88 21.24 2.62
N LEU A 102 5.77 21.27 3.62
CA LEU A 102 5.55 22.03 4.86
C LEU A 102 5.43 23.55 4.62
N GLN A 103 5.99 24.08 3.55
CA GLN A 103 5.89 25.49 3.18
C GLN A 103 4.63 25.79 2.35
N SER A 104 3.98 24.80 1.76
CA SER A 104 2.86 24.98 0.85
C SER A 104 1.50 24.78 1.53
N ASN A 105 0.56 25.71 1.27
CA ASN A 105 -0.83 25.53 1.68
C ASN A 105 -1.52 24.34 1.01
N LYS A 106 -0.96 23.78 -0.06
CA LYS A 106 -1.50 22.62 -0.76
C LYS A 106 -1.48 21.35 0.09
N ARG A 107 -0.68 21.30 1.17
CA ARG A 107 -0.68 20.21 2.15
C ARG A 107 -1.98 20.08 2.94
N PHE A 108 -2.79 21.16 3.01
CA PHE A 108 -4.04 21.12 3.75
C PHE A 108 -5.20 20.69 2.88
N THR A 109 -6.16 20.07 3.50
CA THR A 109 -7.46 19.71 2.92
C THR A 109 -8.54 19.81 3.99
N TYR A 110 -9.80 19.66 3.59
CA TYR A 110 -10.93 19.57 4.51
C TYR A 110 -11.61 18.21 4.37
N LYS A 111 -12.55 17.87 5.24
CA LYS A 111 -13.33 16.63 5.12
C LYS A 111 -14.08 16.61 3.79
N HIS A 112 -13.71 15.71 2.88
CA HIS A 112 -14.16 15.73 1.48
C HIS A 112 -15.64 15.44 1.29
N ASN A 113 -16.21 14.59 2.13
CA ASN A 113 -17.59 14.13 2.00
C ASN A 113 -18.36 14.49 3.26
N LEU A 114 -19.36 15.34 3.10
CA LEU A 114 -20.23 15.78 4.17
C LEU A 114 -21.66 15.33 3.85
N HIS A 115 -22.25 14.58 4.74
CA HIS A 115 -23.64 14.17 4.64
C HIS A 115 -24.40 14.78 5.82
N PHE A 116 -25.33 15.70 5.53
CA PHE A 116 -26.13 16.37 6.54
C PHE A 116 -27.46 15.65 6.71
N VAL A 117 -27.82 15.40 7.95
CA VAL A 117 -29.12 14.80 8.34
C VAL A 117 -29.73 15.64 9.45
N THR A 118 -31.04 15.67 9.54
CA THR A 118 -31.72 16.21 10.71
C THR A 118 -31.82 15.12 11.75
N ASP A 119 -31.27 15.37 12.92
CA ASP A 119 -31.42 14.49 14.07
C ASP A 119 -32.85 14.62 14.60
N SER A 120 -33.59 13.53 14.59
CA SER A 120 -35.00 13.48 15.00
C SER A 120 -35.23 13.84 16.48
N ILE A 121 -34.22 13.62 17.33
CA ILE A 121 -34.30 13.86 18.77
C ILE A 121 -34.01 15.32 19.06
N SER A 122 -32.89 15.84 18.57
CA SER A 122 -32.45 17.21 18.87
C SER A 122 -32.99 18.27 17.95
N GLN A 123 -33.71 17.90 16.89
CA GLN A 123 -34.20 18.79 15.81
C GLN A 123 -33.09 19.68 15.23
N LYS A 124 -31.84 19.22 15.27
CA LYS A 124 -30.67 19.95 14.74
C LYS A 124 -30.12 19.27 13.50
N ILE A 125 -29.52 20.07 12.61
CA ILE A 125 -28.79 19.54 11.48
C ILE A 125 -27.43 19.04 12.00
N VAL A 126 -27.08 17.79 11.71
CA VAL A 126 -25.80 17.18 12.13
C VAL A 126 -25.07 16.56 10.94
N ILE A 127 -23.75 16.45 11.02
CA ILE A 127 -22.97 15.71 10.04
C ILE A 127 -23.05 14.23 10.36
N SER A 128 -23.72 13.48 9.51
CA SER A 128 -23.83 12.02 9.66
C SER A 128 -22.50 11.33 9.39
N HIS A 129 -22.20 10.32 10.19
CA HIS A 129 -21.08 9.40 9.99
C HIS A 129 -21.55 8.01 9.54
N LYS A 130 -22.85 7.85 9.30
CA LYS A 130 -23.42 6.59 8.77
C LYS A 130 -22.80 6.30 7.40
N LYS A 131 -22.42 5.04 7.17
CA LYS A 131 -21.86 4.61 5.88
C LYS A 131 -22.92 4.72 4.79
N VAL A 132 -22.59 5.49 3.74
CA VAL A 132 -23.42 5.66 2.54
C VAL A 132 -22.98 4.71 1.44
N ALA A 133 -21.68 4.38 1.39
CA ALA A 133 -21.14 3.43 0.43
C ALA A 133 -21.50 2.00 0.88
N LEU A 134 -22.44 1.38 0.18
CA LEU A 134 -22.80 -0.02 0.40
C LEU A 134 -21.89 -0.92 -0.44
N LEU A 135 -21.43 -2.00 0.19
CA LEU A 135 -20.72 -3.06 -0.50
C LEU A 135 -21.72 -4.04 -1.11
N PRO A 136 -21.49 -4.50 -2.32
CA PRO A 136 -22.40 -5.42 -2.98
C PRO A 136 -22.27 -6.82 -2.37
N LYS A 137 -23.37 -7.40 -1.91
CA LYS A 137 -23.47 -8.81 -1.53
C LYS A 137 -23.49 -9.71 -2.78
N ASN A 138 -22.93 -10.90 -2.67
CA ASN A 138 -22.89 -11.91 -3.74
C ASN A 138 -22.27 -11.39 -5.06
N LYS A 139 -21.24 -10.57 -4.95
CA LYS A 139 -20.48 -10.04 -6.10
C LYS A 139 -19.03 -10.45 -6.02
N PHE A 140 -18.42 -10.58 -7.20
CA PHE A 140 -17.00 -10.87 -7.37
C PHE A 140 -16.24 -9.61 -7.75
N PHE A 141 -15.06 -9.46 -7.19
CA PHE A 141 -14.11 -8.42 -7.53
C PHE A 141 -12.82 -9.08 -7.99
N LEU A 142 -12.40 -8.78 -9.21
CA LEU A 142 -11.09 -9.18 -9.72
C LEU A 142 -10.08 -8.13 -9.36
N PHE A 143 -8.89 -8.52 -8.87
CA PHE A 143 -7.85 -7.56 -8.48
C PHE A 143 -6.43 -8.03 -8.79
N THR A 144 -5.52 -7.05 -8.88
CA THR A 144 -4.07 -7.25 -8.90
C THR A 144 -3.40 -6.41 -7.81
N THR A 145 -2.15 -6.76 -7.46
CA THR A 145 -1.31 -6.00 -6.51
C THR A 145 -0.08 -5.45 -7.24
N PRO A 146 -0.19 -4.26 -7.85
CA PRO A 146 0.85 -3.73 -8.72
C PRO A 146 2.21 -3.54 -8.04
N LEU A 147 2.23 -3.15 -6.75
CA LEU A 147 3.50 -2.93 -6.03
C LEU A 147 4.37 -4.19 -5.96
N LEU A 148 3.77 -5.39 -5.94
CA LEU A 148 4.56 -6.64 -5.97
C LEU A 148 5.23 -6.88 -7.32
N THR A 149 4.71 -6.31 -8.40
CA THR A 149 5.28 -6.41 -9.75
C THR A 149 6.48 -5.49 -9.92
N PHE A 150 6.49 -4.35 -9.20
CA PHE A 150 7.54 -3.34 -9.23
C PHE A 150 8.42 -3.36 -7.97
N ASP A 151 8.49 -4.50 -7.27
CA ASP A 151 9.31 -4.63 -6.08
C ASP A 151 10.79 -4.80 -6.47
N PHE A 152 11.57 -3.73 -6.31
CA PHE A 152 13.02 -3.72 -6.58
C PHE A 152 13.84 -4.38 -5.47
N PHE A 153 13.25 -4.63 -4.31
CA PHE A 153 13.93 -5.19 -3.14
C PHE A 153 13.66 -6.69 -2.95
N SER A 154 12.79 -7.27 -3.75
CA SER A 154 12.50 -8.69 -3.73
C SER A 154 12.23 -9.22 -5.15
N ILE A 155 11.68 -10.42 -5.25
CA ILE A 155 11.36 -11.01 -6.54
C ILE A 155 10.07 -10.36 -7.07
N PRO A 156 10.09 -9.70 -8.26
CA PRO A 156 8.90 -9.12 -8.84
C PRO A 156 7.86 -10.19 -9.18
N ILE A 157 6.66 -10.05 -8.65
CA ILE A 157 5.56 -11.02 -8.77
C ILE A 157 4.33 -10.32 -9.36
N LEU A 158 3.89 -10.80 -10.51
CA LEU A 158 2.56 -10.46 -11.03
C LEU A 158 1.52 -11.34 -10.35
N SER A 159 0.57 -10.73 -9.68
CA SER A 159 -0.50 -11.46 -8.97
C SER A 159 -1.88 -11.08 -9.48
N LEU A 160 -2.74 -12.09 -9.58
CA LEU A 160 -4.15 -11.95 -9.88
C LEU A 160 -4.96 -12.59 -8.77
N GLY A 161 -6.02 -11.93 -8.34
CA GLY A 161 -6.87 -12.42 -7.24
C GLY A 161 -8.33 -12.14 -7.47
N LEU A 162 -9.15 -12.93 -6.79
CA LEU A 162 -10.60 -12.83 -6.78
C LEU A 162 -11.06 -12.61 -5.33
N GLU A 163 -11.95 -11.65 -5.12
CA GLU A 163 -12.59 -11.37 -3.84
C GLU A 163 -14.10 -11.58 -3.99
N TYR A 164 -14.69 -12.33 -3.07
CA TYR A 164 -16.13 -12.61 -3.04
C TYR A 164 -16.75 -12.08 -1.76
N PHE A 165 -17.81 -11.29 -1.90
CA PHE A 165 -18.57 -10.74 -0.78
C PHE A 165 -19.66 -11.71 -0.33
N ILE A 166 -19.42 -12.41 0.79
CA ILE A 166 -20.37 -13.36 1.39
C ILE A 166 -21.55 -12.61 2.04
N LYS A 167 -21.21 -11.48 2.69
CA LYS A 167 -22.17 -10.57 3.34
C LYS A 167 -21.80 -9.13 2.99
N ASP A 168 -22.68 -8.19 3.29
CA ASP A 168 -22.42 -6.76 3.06
C ASP A 168 -21.16 -6.23 3.78
N ASN A 169 -20.74 -6.93 4.82
CA ASN A 169 -19.58 -6.54 5.64
C ASN A 169 -18.48 -7.61 5.70
N LEU A 170 -18.61 -8.73 5.00
CA LEU A 170 -17.64 -9.82 5.03
C LEU A 170 -17.29 -10.29 3.63
N SER A 171 -16.00 -10.32 3.30
CA SER A 171 -15.50 -10.91 2.07
C SER A 171 -14.38 -11.91 2.33
N LEU A 172 -14.22 -12.85 1.39
CA LEU A 172 -13.07 -13.72 1.27
C LEU A 172 -12.38 -13.44 -0.06
N SER A 173 -11.06 -13.46 -0.07
CA SER A 173 -10.28 -13.32 -1.28
C SER A 173 -9.17 -14.35 -1.36
N ALA A 174 -8.91 -14.79 -2.60
CA ALA A 174 -7.77 -15.62 -2.94
C ALA A 174 -7.00 -14.98 -4.08
N ALA A 175 -5.67 -15.06 -4.04
CA ALA A 175 -4.83 -14.58 -5.13
C ALA A 175 -3.66 -15.53 -5.36
N TYR A 176 -3.28 -15.63 -6.63
CA TYR A 176 -2.12 -16.36 -7.10
C TYR A 176 -1.20 -15.41 -7.85
N GLY A 177 0.10 -15.58 -7.68
CA GLY A 177 1.09 -14.77 -8.37
C GLY A 177 2.27 -15.60 -8.84
N VAL A 178 2.86 -15.16 -9.94
CA VAL A 178 4.04 -15.76 -10.55
C VAL A 178 5.11 -14.71 -10.75
N GLN A 179 6.36 -15.14 -10.72
CA GLN A 179 7.49 -14.28 -11.00
C GLN A 179 7.40 -13.74 -12.44
N VAL A 180 7.54 -12.42 -12.57
CA VAL A 180 7.73 -11.73 -13.83
C VAL A 180 9.22 -11.48 -13.94
N ARG A 181 9.86 -12.00 -14.96
CA ARG A 181 11.26 -11.91 -15.34
C ARG A 181 12.19 -11.18 -14.36
N ALA A 182 13.20 -11.88 -13.84
CA ALA A 182 14.20 -11.28 -12.95
C ALA A 182 14.91 -10.11 -13.64
N ILE A 183 15.02 -8.97 -12.95
CA ILE A 183 15.85 -7.85 -13.40
C ILE A 183 17.31 -8.28 -13.20
N ASN A 184 18.00 -8.55 -14.31
CA ASN A 184 19.46 -8.68 -14.46
C ASN A 184 20.28 -9.11 -13.25
N TYR A 185 20.13 -10.34 -12.79
CA TYR A 185 21.19 -10.98 -12.02
C TYR A 185 22.01 -11.87 -12.98
N LYS A 186 23.35 -11.75 -12.93
CA LYS A 186 24.25 -12.71 -13.57
C LYS A 186 23.86 -14.09 -13.03
N GLN A 187 23.39 -14.96 -13.91
CA GLN A 187 23.10 -16.34 -13.52
C GLN A 187 24.43 -17.09 -13.47
N PRO A 188 24.68 -17.93 -12.46
CA PRO A 188 25.81 -18.82 -12.46
C PRO A 188 25.75 -19.72 -13.71
N ASN A 189 26.90 -20.07 -14.25
CA ASN A 189 27.01 -20.85 -15.49
C ASN A 189 26.46 -22.28 -15.36
N VAL A 190 26.23 -22.75 -14.15
CA VAL A 190 25.71 -24.09 -13.84
C VAL A 190 24.23 -23.96 -13.47
N LEU A 191 23.35 -24.46 -14.33
CA LEU A 191 21.90 -24.40 -14.17
C LEU A 191 21.38 -25.71 -13.57
N TYR A 192 21.29 -25.81 -12.26
CA TYR A 192 20.61 -26.92 -11.59
C TYR A 192 19.09 -26.76 -11.54
N LEU A 193 18.62 -25.51 -11.35
CA LEU A 193 17.19 -25.19 -11.28
C LEU A 193 16.89 -23.94 -12.12
N LYS A 194 15.71 -23.92 -12.72
CA LYS A 194 15.18 -22.70 -13.34
C LYS A 194 14.64 -21.78 -12.24
N ASP A 195 15.07 -20.52 -12.23
CA ASP A 195 14.56 -19.51 -11.31
C ASP A 195 13.05 -19.38 -11.42
N LYS A 196 12.36 -19.62 -10.32
CA LYS A 196 10.90 -19.53 -10.22
C LYS A 196 10.50 -18.96 -8.86
N ALA A 197 9.47 -18.13 -8.87
CA ALA A 197 8.78 -17.78 -7.65
C ALA A 197 7.27 -17.76 -7.87
N THR A 198 6.56 -18.28 -6.89
CA THR A 198 5.10 -18.29 -6.84
C THR A 198 4.62 -17.78 -5.49
N THR A 199 3.45 -17.16 -5.45
CA THR A 199 2.80 -16.75 -4.21
C THR A 199 1.33 -17.13 -4.19
N TYR A 200 0.88 -17.59 -3.04
CA TYR A 200 -0.53 -17.84 -2.73
C TYR A 200 -0.93 -16.90 -1.61
N ARG A 201 -2.10 -16.29 -1.73
CA ARG A 201 -2.65 -15.39 -0.71
C ARG A 201 -4.11 -15.73 -0.47
N LEU A 202 -4.47 -15.87 0.79
CA LEU A 202 -5.84 -15.98 1.27
C LEU A 202 -6.09 -14.83 2.24
N GLU A 203 -7.23 -14.16 2.14
CA GLU A 203 -7.54 -13.04 3.00
C GLU A 203 -9.03 -13.01 3.32
N SER A 204 -9.36 -12.83 4.59
CA SER A 204 -10.71 -12.59 5.08
C SER A 204 -10.79 -11.14 5.53
N LYS A 205 -11.77 -10.38 5.03
CA LYS A 205 -11.96 -8.96 5.35
C LYS A 205 -13.30 -8.72 6.02
N TRP A 206 -13.25 -8.00 7.12
CA TRP A 206 -14.42 -7.51 7.82
C TRP A 206 -14.55 -6.00 7.65
N TYR A 207 -15.54 -5.58 6.86
CA TYR A 207 -15.76 -4.20 6.46
C TYR A 207 -16.65 -3.46 7.46
N ASN A 208 -16.36 -2.16 7.62
CA ASN A 208 -17.15 -1.17 8.34
C ASN A 208 -17.40 -1.49 9.83
N GLY A 209 -16.70 -2.49 10.39
CA GLY A 209 -16.68 -2.74 11.85
C GLY A 209 -15.92 -1.65 12.62
N ILE A 210 -15.00 -0.97 11.95
CA ILE A 210 -14.23 0.16 12.47
C ILE A 210 -14.43 1.35 11.54
N ASN A 211 -14.50 2.56 12.10
CA ASN A 211 -14.67 3.82 11.37
C ASN A 211 -13.67 4.88 11.85
N LEU A 212 -12.38 4.63 11.62
CA LEU A 212 -11.31 5.54 12.07
C LEU A 212 -11.31 6.85 11.28
N SER A 213 -11.59 6.81 9.98
CA SER A 213 -11.63 8.00 9.13
C SER A 213 -12.85 8.88 9.39
N LYS A 214 -13.89 8.35 10.05
CA LYS A 214 -15.20 9.00 10.19
C LYS A 214 -15.76 9.51 8.86
N ASN A 215 -15.47 8.80 7.77
CA ASN A 215 -15.90 9.13 6.43
C ASN A 215 -16.99 8.16 5.96
N ALA A 216 -18.20 8.68 5.75
CA ALA A 216 -19.35 7.88 5.35
C ALA A 216 -19.21 7.22 3.96
N HIS A 217 -18.35 7.74 3.10
CA HIS A 217 -18.16 7.26 1.72
C HIS A 217 -16.96 6.34 1.53
N LEU A 218 -16.23 6.01 2.60
CA LEU A 218 -15.12 5.06 2.56
C LEU A 218 -15.48 3.78 3.29
N ASN A 219 -15.24 2.64 2.65
CA ASN A 219 -15.34 1.36 3.33
C ASN A 219 -13.98 1.01 3.93
N GLU A 220 -13.92 0.97 5.24
CA GLU A 220 -12.76 0.56 6.01
C GLU A 220 -12.92 -0.90 6.41
N TYR A 221 -11.81 -1.62 6.54
CA TYR A 221 -11.85 -3.02 6.94
C TYR A 221 -10.67 -3.40 7.82
N ILE A 222 -10.87 -4.46 8.61
CA ILE A 222 -9.81 -5.27 9.18
C ILE A 222 -9.76 -6.58 8.39
N ALA A 223 -8.56 -7.08 8.15
CA ALA A 223 -8.37 -8.35 7.46
C ALA A 223 -7.32 -9.22 8.14
N LEU A 224 -7.58 -10.53 8.08
CA LEU A 224 -6.58 -11.56 8.35
C LEU A 224 -6.09 -12.10 7.02
N GLU A 225 -4.79 -12.01 6.78
CA GLU A 225 -4.13 -12.51 5.57
C GLU A 225 -3.19 -13.66 5.92
N PHE A 226 -3.31 -14.76 5.20
CA PHE A 226 -2.28 -15.78 5.06
C PHE A 226 -1.65 -15.67 3.68
N ARG A 227 -0.31 -15.69 3.61
CA ARG A 227 0.43 -15.67 2.35
C ARG A 227 1.59 -16.65 2.42
N GLU A 228 1.73 -17.46 1.38
CA GLU A 228 2.88 -18.31 1.15
C GLU A 228 3.62 -17.86 -0.10
N ILE A 229 4.94 -17.76 -0.01
CA ILE A 229 5.84 -17.46 -1.14
C ILE A 229 6.81 -18.63 -1.23
N ARG A 230 6.89 -19.25 -2.40
CA ARG A 230 7.86 -20.28 -2.73
C ARG A 230 8.75 -19.76 -3.83
N SER A 231 10.05 -19.78 -3.62
CA SER A 231 11.04 -19.40 -4.63
C SER A 231 12.15 -20.43 -4.68
N GLN A 232 12.64 -20.68 -5.87
CA GLN A 232 13.83 -21.47 -6.13
C GLN A 232 14.74 -20.69 -7.10
N TYR A 233 16.03 -20.72 -6.83
CA TYR A 233 17.02 -20.04 -7.64
C TYR A 233 18.38 -20.68 -7.44
N ASN A 234 19.25 -20.56 -8.46
CA ASN A 234 20.66 -20.93 -8.31
C ASN A 234 21.42 -19.79 -7.66
N ASP A 235 22.40 -20.14 -6.86
CA ASP A 235 23.27 -19.23 -6.15
C ASP A 235 24.70 -19.77 -6.14
N HIS A 236 25.66 -18.95 -5.82
CA HIS A 236 27.06 -19.36 -5.66
C HIS A 236 27.65 -18.72 -4.41
N ILE A 237 28.68 -19.34 -3.89
CA ILE A 237 29.42 -18.85 -2.74
C ILE A 237 30.90 -19.08 -2.96
N ASN A 238 31.71 -18.11 -2.54
CA ASN A 238 33.17 -18.22 -2.51
C ASN A 238 33.59 -18.45 -1.07
N TYR A 239 34.33 -19.52 -0.85
CA TYR A 239 34.86 -19.82 0.48
C TYR A 239 36.30 -20.44 0.40
N SER A 240 37.01 -20.39 1.50
CA SER A 240 38.29 -21.07 1.66
C SER A 240 38.28 -21.94 2.91
N GLU A 241 39.22 -22.86 3.01
CA GLU A 241 39.46 -23.59 4.24
C GLU A 241 39.95 -22.62 5.33
N ARG A 242 39.42 -22.73 6.52
CA ARG A 242 39.71 -21.84 7.67
C ARG A 242 41.16 -21.86 8.08
N ASN A 243 41.86 -22.98 7.87
CA ASN A 243 43.27 -23.17 8.25
C ASN A 243 44.25 -22.84 7.13
N ASN A 244 43.79 -22.46 5.95
CA ASN A 244 44.63 -22.18 4.81
C ASN A 244 45.03 -20.69 4.82
N SER A 245 46.31 -20.41 5.18
CA SER A 245 46.86 -19.05 5.24
C SER A 245 46.97 -18.37 3.86
N ASN A 246 46.90 -19.15 2.78
CA ASN A 246 46.92 -18.63 1.41
C ASN A 246 45.55 -18.11 0.99
N ARG A 247 45.38 -16.81 1.12
CA ARG A 247 44.12 -16.08 0.70
C ARG A 247 43.75 -16.23 -0.77
N ASN A 248 44.62 -16.82 -1.61
CA ASN A 248 44.40 -16.94 -3.04
C ASN A 248 43.68 -18.23 -3.47
N ASN A 249 43.50 -19.20 -2.56
CA ASN A 249 42.80 -20.44 -2.86
C ASN A 249 41.36 -20.37 -2.33
N TYR A 250 40.47 -19.83 -3.13
CA TYR A 250 39.05 -19.91 -2.87
C TYR A 250 38.37 -20.97 -3.75
N ILE A 251 37.41 -21.65 -3.17
CA ILE A 251 36.52 -22.62 -3.82
C ILE A 251 35.24 -21.92 -4.17
N ILE A 252 34.79 -22.09 -5.40
CA ILE A 252 33.47 -21.62 -5.86
C ILE A 252 32.53 -22.81 -5.75
N ASP A 253 31.47 -22.67 -4.99
CA ASP A 253 30.43 -23.67 -4.81
C ASP A 253 29.12 -23.15 -5.43
N ASP A 254 28.65 -23.83 -6.44
CA ASP A 254 27.38 -23.54 -7.14
C ASP A 254 26.29 -24.46 -6.58
N PHE A 255 25.28 -23.86 -6.00
CA PHE A 255 24.19 -24.58 -5.34
C PHE A 255 22.82 -24.02 -5.72
N ALA A 256 21.76 -24.75 -5.38
CA ALA A 256 20.40 -24.28 -5.56
C ALA A 256 19.74 -24.02 -4.20
N THR A 257 19.01 -22.93 -4.11
CA THR A 257 18.26 -22.53 -2.90
C THR A 257 16.76 -22.67 -3.14
N ILE A 258 16.10 -23.41 -2.26
CA ILE A 258 14.64 -23.45 -2.16
C ILE A 258 14.23 -22.65 -0.92
N LYS A 259 13.56 -21.52 -1.14
CA LYS A 259 13.11 -20.63 -0.08
C LYS A 259 11.58 -20.67 0.02
N ARG A 260 11.08 -20.95 1.23
CA ARG A 260 9.65 -20.90 1.54
C ARG A 260 9.42 -19.86 2.61
N VAL A 261 8.44 -18.98 2.37
CA VAL A 261 8.07 -17.91 3.30
C VAL A 261 6.59 -17.97 3.57
N ALA A 262 6.23 -18.29 4.80
CA ALA A 262 4.85 -18.21 5.28
C ALA A 262 4.66 -16.91 6.07
N VAL A 263 3.58 -16.20 5.81
CA VAL A 263 3.26 -14.92 6.44
C VAL A 263 1.83 -14.93 6.94
N LEU A 264 1.62 -14.52 8.18
CA LEU A 264 0.31 -14.25 8.76
C LEU A 264 0.26 -12.79 9.17
N ASN A 265 -0.67 -12.03 8.60
CA ASN A 265 -0.82 -10.59 8.85
C ASN A 265 -2.22 -10.23 9.34
N LEU A 266 -2.27 -9.33 10.30
CA LEU A 266 -3.46 -8.54 10.60
C LEU A 266 -3.34 -7.20 9.88
N LYS A 267 -4.33 -6.83 9.07
CA LYS A 267 -4.34 -5.64 8.23
C LYS A 267 -5.48 -4.70 8.58
N TYR A 268 -5.23 -3.43 8.42
CA TYR A 268 -6.24 -2.39 8.27
C TYR A 268 -6.18 -1.84 6.86
N GLY A 269 -7.33 -1.66 6.24
CA GLY A 269 -7.39 -1.14 4.87
C GLY A 269 -8.62 -0.29 4.60
N ILE A 270 -8.54 0.39 3.46
CA ILE A 270 -9.57 1.32 2.98
C ILE A 270 -9.84 1.01 1.52
N LEU A 271 -11.07 0.60 1.22
CA LEU A 271 -11.55 0.40 -0.13
C LEU A 271 -12.15 1.70 -0.66
N VAL A 272 -11.56 2.23 -1.73
CA VAL A 272 -11.95 3.49 -2.39
C VAL A 272 -12.53 3.18 -3.76
N PRO A 273 -13.84 3.30 -3.96
CA PRO A 273 -14.44 3.11 -5.27
C PRO A 273 -14.09 4.28 -6.19
N LEU A 274 -13.72 3.96 -7.44
CA LEU A 274 -13.54 4.89 -8.55
C LEU A 274 -14.65 4.66 -9.58
N GLY A 275 -15.76 5.36 -9.41
CA GLY A 275 -16.94 5.11 -10.23
C GLY A 275 -17.63 3.79 -9.89
N ASN A 276 -18.30 3.18 -10.89
CA ASN A 276 -19.16 2.03 -10.66
C ASN A 276 -18.44 0.68 -10.74
N ARG A 277 -17.33 0.59 -11.47
CA ARG A 277 -16.66 -0.68 -11.75
C ARG A 277 -15.28 -0.81 -11.15
N ILE A 278 -14.53 0.28 -11.01
CA ILE A 278 -13.12 0.28 -10.60
C ILE A 278 -13.01 0.60 -9.11
N TYR A 279 -12.04 0.00 -8.43
CA TYR A 279 -11.72 0.36 -7.05
C TYR A 279 -10.23 0.26 -6.77
N PHE A 280 -9.79 1.05 -5.79
CA PHE A 280 -8.50 0.89 -5.11
C PHE A 280 -8.73 0.40 -3.69
N ASP A 281 -7.86 -0.48 -3.25
CA ASP A 281 -7.86 -1.03 -1.90
C ASP A 281 -6.46 -0.79 -1.30
N PHE A 282 -6.35 0.18 -0.43
CA PHE A 282 -5.12 0.52 0.28
C PHE A 282 -5.08 -0.19 1.62
N TYR A 283 -3.96 -0.80 1.95
CA TYR A 283 -3.81 -1.52 3.20
C TYR A 283 -2.43 -1.33 3.83
N SER A 284 -2.43 -1.45 5.16
CA SER A 284 -1.23 -1.58 6.01
C SER A 284 -1.48 -2.67 7.03
N GLY A 285 -0.46 -3.39 7.44
CA GLY A 285 -0.62 -4.46 8.40
C GLY A 285 0.69 -4.93 9.03
N PHE A 286 0.53 -5.61 10.14
CA PHE A 286 1.60 -6.23 10.90
C PHE A 286 1.33 -7.71 11.07
N GLY A 287 2.39 -8.49 11.24
CA GLY A 287 2.25 -9.91 11.42
C GLY A 287 3.57 -10.62 11.66
N ILE A 288 3.54 -11.91 11.39
CA ILE A 288 4.68 -12.80 11.59
C ILE A 288 5.04 -13.42 10.25
N ARG A 289 6.33 -13.51 9.98
CA ARG A 289 6.92 -14.14 8.80
C ARG A 289 7.85 -15.26 9.23
N ILE A 290 7.62 -16.44 8.70
CA ILE A 290 8.48 -17.61 8.90
C ILE A 290 9.17 -17.89 7.57
N LYS A 291 10.50 -17.81 7.55
CA LYS A 291 11.35 -18.16 6.41
C LYS A 291 11.96 -19.51 6.64
N ARG A 292 12.00 -20.37 5.60
CA ARG A 292 12.73 -21.64 5.56
C ARG A 292 13.59 -21.67 4.32
N PHE A 293 14.80 -22.16 4.45
CA PHE A 293 15.79 -22.31 3.39
C PHE A 293 16.26 -23.75 3.35
N ASP A 294 16.19 -24.35 2.18
CA ASP A 294 16.74 -25.65 1.86
C ASP A 294 17.76 -25.46 0.75
N TYR A 295 18.97 -25.99 0.93
CA TYR A 295 20.06 -25.90 -0.02
C TYR A 295 20.29 -27.26 -0.65
N LEU A 296 20.43 -27.28 -1.98
CA LEU A 296 20.70 -28.47 -2.77
C LEU A 296 22.11 -28.34 -3.38
N ASN A 297 22.89 -29.40 -3.28
CA ASN A 297 24.28 -29.49 -3.77
C ASN A 297 25.21 -28.46 -3.17
N LEU A 298 24.99 -28.11 -1.91
CA LEU A 298 25.86 -27.21 -1.18
C LEU A 298 26.96 -28.01 -0.46
N GLU A 299 28.22 -27.79 -0.81
CA GLU A 299 29.41 -28.42 -0.22
C GLU A 299 30.01 -27.62 0.95
N TYR A 300 29.64 -26.33 1.03
CA TYR A 300 30.09 -25.45 2.11
C TYR A 300 29.73 -25.99 3.50
N ASN A 301 30.75 -26.09 4.37
CA ASN A 301 30.62 -26.47 5.78
C ASN A 301 31.15 -25.36 6.68
N LYS A 302 30.29 -24.77 7.50
CA LYS A 302 30.62 -23.66 8.40
C LYS A 302 31.75 -23.98 9.42
N THR A 303 31.96 -25.25 9.74
CA THR A 303 32.93 -25.65 10.74
C THR A 303 34.38 -25.58 10.22
N ILE A 304 34.57 -25.89 8.93
CA ILE A 304 35.90 -26.00 8.30
C ILE A 304 36.14 -24.92 7.26
N HIS A 305 35.10 -24.23 6.79
CA HIS A 305 35.22 -23.23 5.76
C HIS A 305 34.92 -21.82 6.28
N GLN A 306 35.49 -20.82 5.61
CA GLN A 306 35.24 -19.38 5.83
C GLN A 306 34.79 -18.74 4.54
N ILE A 307 33.68 -18.01 4.61
CA ILE A 307 33.11 -17.32 3.47
C ILE A 307 33.93 -16.08 3.13
N TYR A 308 34.17 -15.88 1.84
CA TYR A 308 34.69 -14.66 1.26
C TYR A 308 33.54 -14.01 0.46
N ASP A 309 32.94 -12.99 1.01
CA ASP A 309 31.87 -12.24 0.33
C ASP A 309 32.37 -10.81 0.09
N GLU A 310 32.95 -10.60 -1.12
CA GLU A 310 33.48 -9.27 -1.51
C GLU A 310 32.47 -8.38 -2.23
N ASP A 311 31.27 -8.90 -2.61
CA ASP A 311 30.40 -8.21 -3.58
C ASP A 311 29.05 -7.71 -3.01
N ASP A 312 28.83 -7.67 -1.71
CA ASP A 312 27.59 -7.10 -1.18
C ASP A 312 27.64 -5.58 -1.14
N LEU A 313 27.13 -4.93 -2.20
CA LEU A 313 26.92 -3.48 -2.26
C LEU A 313 26.06 -2.95 -1.10
N PHE A 314 25.30 -3.84 -0.44
CA PHE A 314 24.48 -3.61 0.74
C PHE A 314 24.55 -4.80 1.71
N PRO A 315 25.61 -4.93 2.51
CA PRO A 315 25.79 -6.08 3.43
C PRO A 315 24.65 -6.22 4.44
N SER A 316 23.89 -5.14 4.71
CA SER A 316 22.73 -5.16 5.61
C SER A 316 21.49 -5.86 5.02
N PHE A 317 21.42 -6.09 3.72
CA PHE A 317 20.29 -6.70 3.02
C PHE A 317 20.70 -7.74 1.99
N PRO A 318 21.41 -8.80 2.36
CA PRO A 318 21.80 -9.83 1.42
C PRO A 318 20.55 -10.51 0.85
N LEU A 319 20.33 -10.34 -0.46
CA LEU A 319 19.20 -10.94 -1.16
C LEU A 319 19.43 -12.42 -1.42
N ARG A 320 20.68 -12.80 -1.62
CA ARG A 320 21.17 -14.14 -1.94
C ARG A 320 22.23 -14.58 -0.92
N GLY A 321 22.81 -15.74 -1.13
CA GLY A 321 23.84 -16.33 -0.28
C GLY A 321 23.31 -17.18 0.87
N ILE A 322 24.22 -17.89 1.52
CA ILE A 322 23.92 -18.81 2.60
C ILE A 322 23.48 -18.03 3.83
N LYS A 323 22.40 -18.47 4.46
CA LYS A 323 21.93 -17.94 5.72
C LYS A 323 22.37 -18.87 6.87
N ASP A 324 22.84 -18.27 7.96
CA ASP A 324 23.25 -18.98 9.19
C ASP A 324 22.12 -19.80 9.83
N TYR A 325 20.91 -19.71 9.28
CA TYR A 325 19.73 -20.37 9.82
C TYR A 325 18.91 -21.00 8.70
N ARG A 326 18.50 -22.26 8.88
CA ARG A 326 17.54 -22.93 7.99
C ARG A 326 16.10 -22.44 8.19
N LYS A 327 15.76 -21.98 9.40
CA LYS A 327 14.42 -21.45 9.75
C LYS A 327 14.57 -20.20 10.60
N LYS A 328 13.84 -19.13 10.25
CA LYS A 328 13.79 -17.89 11.04
C LYS A 328 12.39 -17.32 11.08
N THR A 329 11.98 -16.89 12.28
CA THR A 329 10.73 -16.16 12.49
C THR A 329 11.05 -14.69 12.68
N LEU A 330 10.34 -13.81 11.98
CA LEU A 330 10.54 -12.37 11.97
C LEU A 330 9.21 -11.67 12.07
N LEU A 331 9.21 -10.46 12.61
CA LEU A 331 8.08 -9.54 12.45
C LEU A 331 7.92 -9.17 10.96
N ASN A 332 6.68 -9.04 10.53
CA ASN A 332 6.34 -8.65 9.18
C ASN A 332 5.53 -7.36 9.21
N TYR A 333 5.96 -6.39 8.41
CA TYR A 333 5.17 -5.22 8.07
C TYR A 333 4.76 -5.31 6.61
N SER A 334 3.52 -5.00 6.31
CA SER A 334 3.00 -4.98 4.94
C SER A 334 2.29 -3.66 4.67
N LEU A 335 2.65 -3.05 3.56
CA LEU A 335 2.00 -1.86 3.02
C LEU A 335 1.77 -2.09 1.54
N GLY A 336 0.59 -1.72 1.04
CA GLY A 336 0.32 -1.91 -0.36
C GLY A 336 -1.03 -1.39 -0.80
N PHE A 337 -1.28 -1.58 -2.09
CA PHE A 337 -2.60 -1.36 -2.65
C PHE A 337 -2.96 -2.46 -3.65
N LYS A 338 -4.25 -2.69 -3.79
CA LYS A 338 -4.83 -3.53 -4.84
C LYS A 338 -5.59 -2.61 -5.79
N PHE A 339 -5.50 -2.92 -7.06
CA PHE A 339 -6.33 -2.33 -8.10
C PHE A 339 -7.28 -3.39 -8.61
N GLY A 340 -8.56 -3.09 -8.68
CA GLY A 340 -9.54 -4.09 -9.04
C GLY A 340 -10.77 -3.56 -9.75
N ILE A 341 -11.52 -4.54 -10.29
CA ILE A 341 -12.71 -4.33 -11.08
C ILE A 341 -13.83 -5.17 -10.49
N LYS A 342 -15.02 -4.59 -10.36
CA LYS A 342 -16.25 -5.28 -9.99
C LYS A 342 -16.78 -6.05 -11.21
N LEU A 343 -17.05 -7.33 -11.01
CA LEU A 343 -17.67 -8.21 -12.00
C LEU A 343 -19.18 -8.23 -11.86
#